data_db091b7f8378ec12b391a4478ffda9ab
#
_entry.id   db091b7f8378ec12b391a4478ffda9ab
#
_cell.length_a   1.000
_cell.length_b   1.000
_cell.length_c   1.000
_cell.angle_alpha   90.00
_cell.angle_beta   90.00
_cell.angle_gamma   90.00
#
_symmetry.space_group_name_H-M   'P 1'
#
loop_
_entity.id
_entity.type
_entity.pdbx_description
1 polymer ?
#
loop_
_entity_poly.entity_id
_entity_poly.type
_entity_poly.pdbx_seq_one_letter_code
_entity_poly.pdbx_strand_id
1 'polypeptide(L)'
;MQAKAVTPRPASTILLLRDATGTDEIEVFMMVRHYEIDFNSGALVFPGGSVDKGDQEIIARPELYSGGEGLDASALSFRIAAIRETFEESGILLARPHGSDALIDAKRAGEIEAAHRAALCDGKTTFLKVIIENGLLLALDELVPYAHWITPEGMPKRFDTWFFLAAAPPEQAGAHDGKESTDSIWVSPREALAGGESGRFKLPFPTTRNLIKLGKQTSVKAALDDGGGKPIVTVMPVMTKLNGGRQLRIPLEAGYDGEIFEVGTA
;
A
#
# COMPACT_ATOMS: atom_id res chain seq x y z
N MET A 1 16.60 -18.17 27.25
CA MET A 1 16.37 -16.71 27.12
C MET A 1 15.16 -16.54 26.25
N GLN A 2 14.04 -16.03 26.77
CA GLN A 2 12.91 -15.66 25.92
C GLN A 2 13.35 -14.49 25.02
N ALA A 3 13.24 -14.66 23.71
CA ALA A 3 13.50 -13.58 22.76
C ALA A 3 12.56 -12.42 23.10
N LYS A 4 13.12 -11.21 23.24
CA LYS A 4 12.34 -9.99 23.53
C LYS A 4 11.32 -9.81 22.38
N ALA A 5 10.04 -9.74 22.74
CA ALA A 5 8.98 -9.55 21.74
C ALA A 5 9.23 -8.25 20.96
N VAL A 6 9.35 -8.37 19.64
CA VAL A 6 9.50 -7.20 18.75
C VAL A 6 8.12 -6.56 18.56
N THR A 7 8.01 -5.28 18.92
CA THR A 7 6.78 -4.51 18.66
C THR A 7 6.62 -4.26 17.16
N PRO A 8 5.46 -4.56 16.56
CA PRO A 8 5.20 -4.25 15.16
C PRO A 8 5.29 -2.73 14.91
N ARG A 9 5.90 -2.33 13.79
CA ARG A 9 5.95 -0.92 13.36
C ARG A 9 4.69 -0.62 12.55
N PRO A 10 3.98 0.49 12.83
CA PRO A 10 2.88 0.94 12.00
C PRO A 10 3.35 1.18 10.56
N ALA A 11 2.59 0.66 9.60
CA ALA A 11 2.88 0.78 8.18
C ALA A 11 1.59 0.87 7.37
N SER A 12 1.67 1.41 6.17
CA SER A 12 0.55 1.56 5.25
C SER A 12 0.93 1.18 3.84
N THR A 13 -0.04 0.69 3.10
CA THR A 13 0.12 0.24 1.72
C THR A 13 -1.12 0.62 0.91
N ILE A 14 -0.95 1.11 -0.32
CA ILE A 14 -2.07 1.38 -1.24
C ILE A 14 -2.04 0.38 -2.40
N LEU A 15 -3.19 -0.24 -2.68
CA LEU A 15 -3.48 -0.89 -3.93
C LEU A 15 -4.12 0.16 -4.86
N LEU A 16 -3.31 0.82 -5.69
CA LEU A 16 -3.80 1.73 -6.71
C LEU A 16 -4.39 0.92 -7.86
N LEU A 17 -5.64 1.19 -8.22
CA LEU A 17 -6.41 0.41 -9.18
C LEU A 17 -6.78 1.25 -10.39
N ARG A 18 -6.79 0.61 -11.56
CA ARG A 18 -7.42 1.15 -12.76
C ARG A 18 -8.14 0.02 -13.52
N ASP A 19 -9.15 0.37 -14.30
CA ASP A 19 -9.77 -0.59 -15.22
C ASP A 19 -8.84 -0.80 -16.42
N ALA A 20 -8.62 -2.05 -16.79
CA ALA A 20 -7.76 -2.39 -17.92
C ALA A 20 -8.44 -2.02 -19.24
N THR A 21 -7.67 -1.48 -20.18
CA THR A 21 -8.23 -1.07 -21.48
C THR A 21 -8.62 -2.29 -22.31
N GLY A 22 -9.88 -2.38 -22.71
CA GLY A 22 -10.39 -3.41 -23.64
C GLY A 22 -10.67 -4.78 -23.02
N THR A 23 -10.65 -4.90 -21.70
CA THR A 23 -11.02 -6.12 -20.96
C THR A 23 -11.87 -5.77 -19.75
N ASP A 24 -12.58 -6.77 -19.19
CA ASP A 24 -13.31 -6.64 -17.92
C ASP A 24 -12.40 -7.01 -16.72
N GLU A 25 -11.14 -6.58 -16.76
CA GLU A 25 -10.17 -6.82 -15.70
C GLU A 25 -9.74 -5.50 -15.06
N ILE A 26 -9.30 -5.57 -13.82
CA ILE A 26 -8.63 -4.48 -13.13
C ILE A 26 -7.12 -4.68 -13.20
N GLU A 27 -6.38 -3.60 -13.25
CA GLU A 27 -4.94 -3.58 -13.04
C GLU A 27 -4.62 -2.88 -11.72
N VAL A 28 -3.59 -3.37 -11.06
CA VAL A 28 -3.04 -2.78 -9.85
C VAL A 28 -1.60 -2.37 -10.09
N PHE A 29 -1.25 -1.19 -9.59
CA PHE A 29 0.13 -0.70 -9.64
C PHE A 29 1.00 -1.46 -8.63
N MET A 30 2.10 -2.03 -9.11
CA MET A 30 3.04 -2.77 -8.29
C MET A 30 4.48 -2.41 -8.64
N MET A 31 5.38 -2.62 -7.69
CA MET A 31 6.80 -2.29 -7.81
C MET A 31 7.69 -3.46 -7.43
N VAL A 32 8.84 -3.59 -8.07
CA VAL A 32 9.87 -4.56 -7.71
C VAL A 32 10.83 -3.90 -6.74
N ARG A 33 10.88 -4.39 -5.50
CA ARG A 33 11.82 -3.89 -4.49
C ARG A 33 13.27 -4.11 -4.89
N HIS A 34 14.11 -3.15 -4.57
CA HIS A 34 15.54 -3.23 -4.86
C HIS A 34 16.18 -4.47 -4.20
N TYR A 35 17.08 -5.13 -4.93
CA TYR A 35 17.72 -6.38 -4.46
C TYR A 35 18.65 -6.18 -3.26
N GLU A 36 19.10 -4.96 -2.98
CA GLU A 36 19.96 -4.62 -1.84
C GLU A 36 19.17 -4.39 -0.54
N ILE A 37 17.82 -4.43 -0.57
CA ILE A 37 16.99 -4.29 0.63
C ILE A 37 16.87 -5.64 1.34
N ASP A 38 17.25 -5.71 2.61
CA ASP A 38 17.29 -6.95 3.42
C ASP A 38 15.96 -7.70 3.53
N PHE A 39 14.82 -6.99 3.46
CA PHE A 39 13.50 -7.57 3.66
C PHE A 39 12.70 -7.60 2.36
N ASN A 40 12.29 -8.81 1.92
CA ASN A 40 11.55 -9.02 0.66
C ASN A 40 12.30 -8.50 -0.58
N SER A 41 13.62 -8.63 -0.64
CA SER A 41 14.46 -8.29 -1.78
C SER A 41 13.95 -8.90 -3.08
N GLY A 42 13.81 -8.10 -4.14
CA GLY A 42 13.30 -8.52 -5.45
C GLY A 42 11.83 -8.93 -5.47
N ALA A 43 11.07 -8.65 -4.39
CA ALA A 43 9.65 -8.96 -4.35
C ALA A 43 8.83 -7.92 -5.12
N LEU A 44 7.78 -8.38 -5.79
CA LEU A 44 6.74 -7.54 -6.36
C LEU A 44 5.76 -7.17 -5.23
N VAL A 45 5.64 -5.87 -4.94
CA VAL A 45 4.86 -5.33 -3.83
C VAL A 45 4.03 -4.13 -4.28
N PHE A 46 3.02 -3.78 -3.49
CA PHE A 46 2.28 -2.53 -3.64
C PHE A 46 3.07 -1.38 -3.02
N PRO A 47 2.88 -0.11 -3.45
CA PRO A 47 3.45 1.07 -2.79
C PRO A 47 3.09 1.14 -1.31
N GLY A 48 4.08 1.47 -0.48
CA GLY A 48 3.83 1.63 0.95
C GLY A 48 5.05 1.47 1.83
N GLY A 49 4.95 2.03 3.03
CA GLY A 49 6.02 2.01 4.02
C GLY A 49 5.56 2.33 5.43
N SER A 50 6.49 2.76 6.28
CA SER A 50 6.22 2.98 7.70
C SER A 50 5.57 4.34 7.94
N VAL A 51 4.65 4.39 8.89
CA VAL A 51 4.20 5.67 9.48
C VAL A 51 5.39 6.35 10.12
N ASP A 52 5.59 7.63 9.84
CA ASP A 52 6.69 8.40 10.40
C ASP A 52 6.20 9.61 11.25
N LYS A 53 7.17 10.34 11.82
CA LYS A 53 6.86 11.49 12.68
C LYS A 53 6.25 12.66 11.89
N GLY A 54 6.62 12.84 10.62
CA GLY A 54 6.09 13.89 9.76
C GLY A 54 4.60 13.73 9.49
N ASP A 55 4.09 12.49 9.49
CA ASP A 55 2.67 12.22 9.36
C ASP A 55 1.87 12.78 10.56
N GLN A 56 2.45 12.75 11.78
CA GLN A 56 1.82 13.35 12.98
C GLN A 56 1.73 14.88 12.90
N GLU A 57 2.66 15.54 12.23
CA GLU A 57 2.63 16.99 12.03
C GLU A 57 1.47 17.38 11.09
N ILE A 58 1.14 16.54 10.10
CA ILE A 58 0.01 16.73 9.20
C ILE A 58 -1.32 16.47 9.95
N ILE A 59 -1.40 15.43 10.80
CA ILE A 59 -2.59 15.16 11.62
C ILE A 59 -2.99 16.37 12.48
N ALA A 60 -2.01 17.08 13.02
CA ALA A 60 -2.26 18.28 13.84
C ALA A 60 -2.82 19.46 13.03
N ARG A 61 -2.97 19.33 11.73
CA ARG A 61 -3.40 20.38 10.79
C ARG A 61 -4.56 19.90 9.92
N PRO A 62 -5.79 19.83 10.49
CA PRO A 62 -6.96 19.30 9.77
C PRO A 62 -7.30 20.06 8.49
N GLU A 63 -6.81 21.28 8.32
CA GLU A 63 -6.93 22.05 7.09
C GLU A 63 -6.10 21.50 5.92
N LEU A 64 -5.24 20.49 6.13
CA LEU A 64 -4.37 19.89 5.10
C LEU A 64 -4.90 18.57 4.54
N TYR A 65 -6.07 18.13 4.96
CA TYR A 65 -6.67 16.90 4.44
C TYR A 65 -8.19 16.96 4.44
N SER A 66 -8.82 16.12 3.61
CA SER A 66 -10.27 15.90 3.56
C SER A 66 -10.59 14.43 3.86
N GLY A 67 -11.83 14.16 4.34
CA GLY A 67 -12.28 12.80 4.65
C GLY A 67 -11.66 12.18 5.90
N GLY A 68 -11.25 13.04 6.83
CA GLY A 68 -10.72 12.63 8.14
C GLY A 68 -11.74 12.64 9.26
N GLU A 69 -13.00 13.02 8.99
CA GLU A 69 -14.05 13.20 9.99
C GLU A 69 -14.36 11.90 10.72
N GLY A 70 -14.32 11.94 12.04
CA GLY A 70 -14.60 10.79 12.90
C GLY A 70 -13.47 9.74 12.98
N LEU A 71 -12.36 9.95 12.30
CA LEU A 71 -11.18 9.09 12.41
C LEU A 71 -10.34 9.49 13.63
N ASP A 72 -9.81 8.51 14.35
CA ASP A 72 -8.81 8.75 15.39
C ASP A 72 -7.43 9.05 14.79
N ALA A 73 -6.49 9.51 15.63
CA ALA A 73 -5.15 9.87 15.21
C ALA A 73 -4.38 8.68 14.59
N SER A 74 -4.66 7.44 15.02
CA SER A 74 -4.05 6.24 14.43
C SER A 74 -4.56 6.00 13.00
N ALA A 75 -5.87 6.04 12.80
CA ALA A 75 -6.49 5.87 11.48
C ALA A 75 -6.07 6.97 10.50
N LEU A 76 -5.91 8.21 10.98
CA LEU A 76 -5.39 9.33 10.20
C LEU A 76 -3.93 9.08 9.80
N SER A 77 -3.09 8.63 10.75
CA SER A 77 -1.66 8.40 10.48
C SER A 77 -1.44 7.36 9.39
N PHE A 78 -2.20 6.27 9.39
CA PHE A 78 -2.11 5.24 8.35
C PHE A 78 -2.50 5.78 6.97
N ARG A 79 -3.55 6.61 6.87
CA ARG A 79 -3.98 7.18 5.59
C ARG A 79 -2.99 8.20 5.05
N ILE A 80 -2.48 9.09 5.89
CA ILE A 80 -1.48 10.09 5.51
C ILE A 80 -0.19 9.39 5.06
N ALA A 81 0.30 8.42 5.82
CA ALA A 81 1.47 7.62 5.44
C ALA A 81 1.25 6.89 4.11
N ALA A 82 0.07 6.32 3.87
CA ALA A 82 -0.25 5.65 2.62
C ALA A 82 -0.12 6.60 1.40
N ILE A 83 -0.64 7.82 1.48
CA ILE A 83 -0.52 8.81 0.40
C ILE A 83 0.92 9.28 0.24
N ARG A 84 1.63 9.57 1.34
CA ARG A 84 3.03 9.99 1.32
C ARG A 84 3.94 8.95 0.67
N GLU A 85 3.89 7.72 1.16
CA GLU A 85 4.69 6.62 0.62
C GLU A 85 4.38 6.37 -0.87
N THR A 86 3.10 6.45 -1.26
CA THR A 86 2.72 6.33 -2.67
C THR A 86 3.36 7.42 -3.51
N PHE A 87 3.38 8.67 -3.05
CA PHE A 87 4.05 9.75 -3.77
C PHE A 87 5.57 9.57 -3.79
N GLU A 88 6.18 9.19 -2.68
CA GLU A 88 7.62 8.95 -2.61
C GLU A 88 8.07 7.82 -3.54
N GLU A 89 7.32 6.72 -3.55
CA GLU A 89 7.69 5.51 -4.30
C GLU A 89 7.23 5.52 -5.76
N SER A 90 6.10 6.18 -6.11
CA SER A 90 5.53 6.13 -7.46
C SER A 90 5.34 7.49 -8.15
N GLY A 91 5.43 8.61 -7.44
CA GLY A 91 5.08 9.93 -7.94
C GLY A 91 3.57 10.19 -8.02
N ILE A 92 2.72 9.19 -7.79
CA ILE A 92 1.27 9.37 -7.79
C ILE A 92 0.83 10.05 -6.50
N LEU A 93 0.04 11.13 -6.63
CA LEU A 93 -0.37 11.96 -5.50
C LEU A 93 -1.89 12.08 -5.41
N LEU A 94 -2.46 11.48 -4.37
CA LEU A 94 -3.88 11.58 -4.04
C LEU A 94 -4.13 12.85 -3.22
N ALA A 95 -4.25 13.98 -3.90
CA ALA A 95 -4.46 15.28 -3.29
C ALA A 95 -5.36 16.18 -4.17
N ARG A 96 -5.98 17.18 -3.53
CA ARG A 96 -6.86 18.16 -4.16
C ARG A 96 -6.27 19.57 -3.99
N PRO A 97 -6.48 20.49 -4.94
CA PRO A 97 -6.28 21.91 -4.67
C PRO A 97 -7.26 22.39 -3.59
N HIS A 98 -6.86 23.37 -2.79
CA HIS A 98 -7.80 24.01 -1.87
C HIS A 98 -9.04 24.53 -2.60
N GLY A 99 -10.23 24.18 -2.11
CA GLY A 99 -11.52 24.59 -2.68
C GLY A 99 -11.97 23.79 -3.89
N SER A 100 -11.34 22.65 -4.19
CA SER A 100 -11.73 21.73 -5.25
C SER A 100 -12.10 20.35 -4.68
N ASP A 101 -13.15 19.74 -5.23
CA ASP A 101 -13.50 18.35 -4.94
C ASP A 101 -12.75 17.37 -5.86
N ALA A 102 -12.16 17.85 -6.97
CA ALA A 102 -11.41 17.02 -7.90
C ALA A 102 -9.94 16.87 -7.47
N LEU A 103 -9.38 15.69 -7.66
CA LEU A 103 -7.94 15.46 -7.52
C LEU A 103 -7.15 16.32 -8.51
N ILE A 104 -5.89 16.61 -8.18
CA ILE A 104 -4.98 17.29 -9.12
C ILE A 104 -4.83 16.46 -10.38
N ASP A 105 -4.75 17.14 -11.51
CA ASP A 105 -4.51 16.50 -12.81
C ASP A 105 -3.06 15.99 -12.95
N ALA A 106 -2.81 15.18 -13.99
CA ALA A 106 -1.50 14.61 -14.26
C ALA A 106 -0.42 15.66 -14.50
N LYS A 107 -0.76 16.80 -15.10
CA LYS A 107 0.20 17.89 -15.35
C LYS A 107 0.67 18.49 -14.00
N ARG A 108 -0.27 18.82 -13.11
CA ARG A 108 0.05 19.37 -11.80
C ARG A 108 0.80 18.37 -10.93
N ALA A 109 0.39 17.09 -10.95
CA ALA A 109 1.10 16.02 -10.24
C ALA A 109 2.55 15.90 -10.74
N GLY A 110 2.78 15.89 -12.06
CA GLY A 110 4.13 15.83 -12.64
C GLY A 110 5.00 17.04 -12.32
N GLU A 111 4.44 18.25 -12.27
CA GLU A 111 5.16 19.46 -11.83
C GLU A 111 5.62 19.33 -10.37
N ILE A 112 4.75 18.82 -9.47
CA ILE A 112 5.08 18.62 -8.06
C ILE A 112 6.10 17.49 -7.89
N GLU A 113 5.92 16.39 -8.60
CA GLU A 113 6.88 15.28 -8.62
C GLU A 113 8.28 15.77 -9.01
N ALA A 114 8.40 16.44 -10.14
CA ALA A 114 9.68 16.94 -10.65
C ALA A 114 10.36 17.92 -9.69
N ALA A 115 9.57 18.75 -8.99
CA ALA A 115 10.09 19.76 -8.07
C ALA A 115 10.51 19.19 -6.71
N HIS A 116 9.81 18.16 -6.20
CA HIS A 116 9.89 17.81 -4.78
C HIS A 116 10.24 16.36 -4.48
N ARG A 117 9.87 15.38 -5.33
CA ARG A 117 9.98 13.96 -5.01
C ARG A 117 11.42 13.54 -4.65
N ALA A 118 12.40 13.91 -5.46
CA ALA A 118 13.80 13.57 -5.21
C ALA A 118 14.32 14.16 -3.89
N ALA A 119 13.96 15.42 -3.57
CA ALA A 119 14.36 16.07 -2.33
C ALA A 119 13.66 15.44 -1.10
N LEU A 120 12.40 14.97 -1.27
CA LEU A 120 11.65 14.29 -0.24
C LEU A 120 12.28 12.91 0.07
N CYS A 121 12.54 12.09 -0.95
CA CYS A 121 13.21 10.79 -0.81
C CYS A 121 14.63 10.89 -0.23
N ASP A 122 15.32 12.02 -0.45
CA ASP A 122 16.63 12.31 0.14
C ASP A 122 16.55 12.90 1.56
N GLY A 123 15.36 13.10 2.12
CA GLY A 123 15.16 13.75 3.42
C GLY A 123 15.56 15.22 3.47
N LYS A 124 15.69 15.89 2.32
CA LYS A 124 16.02 17.32 2.20
C LYS A 124 14.83 18.25 2.36
N THR A 125 13.63 17.71 2.25
CA THR A 125 12.36 18.38 2.51
C THR A 125 11.41 17.46 3.26
N THR A 126 10.25 17.94 3.70
CA THR A 126 9.21 17.14 4.35
C THR A 126 7.94 17.10 3.49
N PHE A 127 7.16 16.04 3.60
CA PHE A 127 5.89 15.93 2.89
C PHE A 127 4.92 17.06 3.30
N LEU A 128 4.89 17.42 4.58
CA LEU A 128 4.15 18.59 5.08
C LEU A 128 4.49 19.86 4.28
N LYS A 129 5.77 20.10 4.05
CA LYS A 129 6.21 21.28 3.30
C LYS A 129 5.77 21.23 1.84
N VAL A 130 5.85 20.05 1.20
CA VAL A 130 5.34 19.83 -0.16
C VAL A 130 3.86 20.18 -0.26
N ILE A 131 3.03 19.71 0.67
CA ILE A 131 1.59 19.96 0.70
C ILE A 131 1.30 21.47 0.85
N ILE A 132 1.95 22.13 1.80
CA ILE A 132 1.73 23.57 2.07
C ILE A 132 2.17 24.43 0.88
N GLU A 133 3.38 24.23 0.36
CA GLU A 133 3.93 25.03 -0.75
C GLU A 133 3.12 24.91 -2.04
N ASN A 134 2.43 23.78 -2.22
CA ASN A 134 1.60 23.54 -3.40
C ASN A 134 0.11 23.83 -3.18
N GLY A 135 -0.30 24.26 -1.98
CA GLY A 135 -1.71 24.57 -1.66
C GLY A 135 -2.63 23.36 -1.80
N LEU A 136 -2.21 22.22 -1.25
CA LEU A 136 -2.91 20.96 -1.42
C LEU A 136 -3.63 20.49 -0.15
N LEU A 137 -4.68 19.69 -0.36
CA LEU A 137 -5.35 18.87 0.65
C LEU A 137 -5.13 17.39 0.30
N LEU A 138 -4.67 16.59 1.25
CA LEU A 138 -4.61 15.14 1.07
C LEU A 138 -6.03 14.55 1.02
N ALA A 139 -6.30 13.72 0.04
CA ALA A 139 -7.62 13.13 -0.21
C ALA A 139 -7.77 11.81 0.56
N LEU A 140 -7.96 11.86 1.89
CA LEU A 140 -8.06 10.65 2.72
C LEU A 140 -9.35 9.86 2.46
N ASP A 141 -10.38 10.51 1.94
CA ASP A 141 -11.66 9.93 1.52
C ASP A 141 -11.54 9.05 0.26
N GLU A 142 -10.49 9.20 -0.54
CA GLU A 142 -10.20 8.30 -1.65
C GLU A 142 -9.67 6.92 -1.19
N LEU A 143 -9.34 6.77 0.09
CA LEU A 143 -8.76 5.55 0.63
C LEU A 143 -9.82 4.66 1.28
N VAL A 144 -10.13 3.55 0.64
CA VAL A 144 -11.05 2.53 1.17
C VAL A 144 -10.25 1.47 1.93
N PRO A 145 -10.49 1.24 3.24
CA PRO A 145 -9.84 0.18 3.99
C PRO A 145 -10.10 -1.19 3.35
N TYR A 146 -9.06 -1.98 3.16
CA TYR A 146 -9.17 -3.26 2.44
C TYR A 146 -8.71 -4.47 3.26
N ALA A 147 -7.60 -4.33 3.98
CA ALA A 147 -7.03 -5.39 4.80
C ALA A 147 -6.16 -4.82 5.92
N HIS A 148 -6.00 -5.60 6.98
CA HIS A 148 -5.10 -5.27 8.09
C HIS A 148 -4.27 -6.51 8.45
N TRP A 149 -2.93 -6.40 8.33
CA TRP A 149 -2.00 -7.50 8.54
C TRP A 149 -0.93 -7.15 9.56
N ILE A 150 -0.75 -8.02 10.54
CA ILE A 150 0.34 -7.91 11.51
C ILE A 150 1.32 -9.06 11.26
N THR A 151 2.61 -8.73 11.13
CA THR A 151 3.65 -9.76 10.96
C THR A 151 3.63 -10.73 12.14
N PRO A 152 3.75 -12.05 11.90
CA PRO A 152 3.75 -13.07 12.97
C PRO A 152 4.72 -12.78 14.11
N GLU A 153 4.42 -13.29 15.30
CA GLU A 153 5.36 -13.29 16.41
C GLU A 153 6.62 -14.09 16.10
N GLY A 154 7.72 -13.72 16.75
CA GLY A 154 9.02 -14.38 16.56
C GLY A 154 9.79 -13.95 15.32
N MET A 155 9.23 -13.06 14.49
CA MET A 155 9.96 -12.49 13.35
C MET A 155 10.86 -11.32 13.79
N PRO A 156 12.08 -11.19 13.21
CA PRO A 156 13.05 -10.15 13.60
C PRO A 156 12.63 -8.73 13.22
N LYS A 157 11.83 -8.57 12.18
CA LYS A 157 11.20 -7.31 11.76
C LYS A 157 9.70 -7.56 11.70
N ARG A 158 8.91 -6.72 12.36
CA ARG A 158 7.45 -6.85 12.37
C ARG A 158 6.81 -5.53 11.99
N PHE A 159 5.74 -5.62 11.22
CA PHE A 159 4.92 -4.50 10.77
C PHE A 159 3.46 -4.73 11.15
N ASP A 160 2.77 -3.66 11.46
CA ASP A 160 1.33 -3.53 11.65
C ASP A 160 0.83 -2.72 10.46
N THR A 161 0.35 -3.41 9.41
CA THR A 161 0.14 -2.82 8.09
C THR A 161 -1.33 -2.74 7.73
N TRP A 162 -1.81 -1.52 7.50
CA TRP A 162 -3.10 -1.27 6.86
C TRP A 162 -2.94 -1.21 5.34
N PHE A 163 -3.83 -1.89 4.64
CA PHE A 163 -3.94 -1.87 3.19
C PHE A 163 -5.19 -1.10 2.78
N PHE A 164 -5.04 -0.19 1.85
CA PHE A 164 -6.12 0.61 1.30
C PHE A 164 -6.28 0.36 -0.19
N LEU A 165 -7.52 0.39 -0.70
CA LEU A 165 -7.79 0.53 -2.13
C LEU A 165 -7.94 2.00 -2.46
N ALA A 166 -7.48 2.40 -3.63
CA ALA A 166 -7.77 3.70 -4.22
C ALA A 166 -7.86 3.59 -5.75
N ALA A 167 -8.77 4.33 -6.37
CA ALA A 167 -8.71 4.52 -7.81
C ALA A 167 -7.47 5.35 -8.15
N ALA A 168 -6.71 4.92 -9.15
CA ALA A 168 -5.60 5.73 -9.65
C ALA A 168 -6.17 7.01 -10.29
N PRO A 169 -5.60 8.19 -9.96
CA PRO A 169 -6.00 9.41 -10.63
C PRO A 169 -5.79 9.28 -12.15
N PRO A 170 -6.75 9.71 -12.97
CA PRO A 170 -6.62 9.62 -14.42
C PRO A 170 -5.31 10.23 -14.92
N GLU A 171 -4.64 9.54 -15.85
CA GLU A 171 -3.40 9.99 -16.50
C GLU A 171 -2.16 10.14 -15.61
N GLN A 172 -2.24 9.94 -14.29
CA GLN A 172 -1.05 9.81 -13.47
C GLN A 172 -0.46 8.40 -13.67
N ALA A 173 0.56 8.29 -14.51
CA ALA A 173 1.10 6.98 -14.93
C ALA A 173 1.80 6.21 -13.80
N GLY A 174 2.43 6.93 -12.86
CA GLY A 174 3.29 6.36 -11.84
C GLY A 174 4.60 5.80 -12.40
N ALA A 175 5.69 6.01 -11.70
CA ALA A 175 6.99 5.42 -12.00
C ALA A 175 7.78 5.17 -10.71
N HIS A 176 8.52 4.06 -10.64
CA HIS A 176 9.39 3.76 -9.50
C HIS A 176 10.45 4.85 -9.27
N ASP A 177 10.94 4.96 -8.04
CA ASP A 177 11.91 5.99 -7.61
C ASP A 177 13.36 5.68 -8.02
N GLY A 178 13.64 4.43 -8.42
CA GLY A 178 14.97 3.95 -8.77
C GLY A 178 15.91 3.72 -7.58
N LYS A 179 15.43 3.91 -6.35
CA LYS A 179 16.20 3.72 -5.10
C LYS A 179 15.69 2.54 -4.28
N GLU A 180 14.45 2.62 -3.84
CA GLU A 180 13.79 1.54 -3.09
C GLU A 180 13.16 0.51 -4.04
N SER A 181 12.80 0.91 -5.25
CA SER A 181 12.25 0.06 -6.29
C SER A 181 13.00 0.22 -7.60
N THR A 182 13.20 -0.90 -8.31
CA THR A 182 13.96 -0.97 -9.56
C THR A 182 13.09 -1.02 -10.80
N ASP A 183 11.82 -1.35 -10.65
CA ASP A 183 10.84 -1.45 -11.72
C ASP A 183 9.44 -1.24 -11.19
N SER A 184 8.52 -0.80 -12.05
CA SER A 184 7.11 -0.61 -11.73
C SER A 184 6.22 -1.04 -12.88
N ILE A 185 5.12 -1.71 -12.57
CA ILE A 185 4.19 -2.26 -13.56
C ILE A 185 2.73 -2.04 -13.13
N TRP A 186 1.88 -1.79 -14.12
CA TRP A 186 0.46 -2.04 -14.03
C TRP A 186 0.21 -3.47 -14.46
N VAL A 187 -0.41 -4.27 -13.61
CA VAL A 187 -0.57 -5.71 -13.85
C VAL A 187 -1.91 -6.18 -13.29
N SER A 188 -2.59 -7.08 -14.01
CA SER A 188 -3.79 -7.70 -13.46
C SER A 188 -3.43 -8.63 -12.28
N PRO A 189 -4.32 -8.79 -11.28
CA PRO A 189 -4.11 -9.77 -10.20
C PRO A 189 -3.80 -11.17 -10.73
N ARG A 190 -4.46 -11.59 -11.82
CA ARG A 190 -4.25 -12.88 -12.47
C ARG A 190 -2.83 -13.03 -13.01
N GLU A 191 -2.32 -12.02 -13.73
CA GLU A 191 -0.97 -12.05 -14.30
C GLU A 191 0.11 -11.96 -13.22
N ALA A 192 -0.11 -11.16 -12.17
CA ALA A 192 0.81 -11.08 -11.03
C ALA A 192 0.94 -12.44 -10.32
N LEU A 193 -0.19 -13.13 -10.09
CA LEU A 193 -0.22 -14.46 -9.47
C LEU A 193 0.44 -15.51 -10.36
N ALA A 194 0.14 -15.54 -11.66
CA ALA A 194 0.79 -16.43 -12.63
C ALA A 194 2.31 -16.18 -12.71
N GLY A 195 2.73 -14.92 -12.62
CA GLY A 195 4.14 -14.54 -12.51
C GLY A 195 4.80 -15.05 -11.23
N GLY A 196 4.05 -15.08 -10.12
CA GLY A 196 4.49 -15.68 -8.86
C GLY A 196 4.66 -17.20 -8.96
N GLU A 197 3.69 -17.89 -9.55
CA GLU A 197 3.74 -19.34 -9.75
C GLU A 197 4.86 -19.79 -10.69
N SER A 198 5.10 -19.04 -11.75
CA SER A 198 6.20 -19.32 -12.70
C SER A 198 7.59 -18.92 -12.18
N GLY A 199 7.68 -18.27 -11.01
CA GLY A 199 8.93 -17.75 -10.45
C GLY A 199 9.45 -16.47 -11.09
N ARG A 200 8.66 -15.83 -11.99
CA ARG A 200 8.98 -14.51 -12.55
C ARG A 200 8.97 -13.42 -11.48
N PHE A 201 8.04 -13.53 -10.54
CA PHE A 201 7.91 -12.60 -9.42
C PHE A 201 8.03 -13.33 -8.09
N LYS A 202 8.66 -12.71 -7.13
CA LYS A 202 8.60 -13.14 -5.74
C LYS A 202 7.43 -12.40 -5.08
N LEU A 203 6.41 -13.11 -4.63
CA LEU A 203 5.23 -12.53 -3.99
C LEU A 203 5.24 -12.84 -2.49
N PRO A 204 5.28 -11.82 -1.60
CA PRO A 204 5.06 -12.02 -0.17
C PRO A 204 3.67 -12.62 0.12
N PHE A 205 3.54 -13.40 1.18
CA PHE A 205 2.27 -14.07 1.50
C PHE A 205 1.07 -13.12 1.62
N PRO A 206 1.14 -11.96 2.33
CA PRO A 206 0.03 -11.00 2.34
C PRO A 206 -0.29 -10.44 0.95
N THR A 207 0.73 -10.18 0.13
CA THR A 207 0.56 -9.68 -1.25
C THR A 207 -0.20 -10.70 -2.08
N THR A 208 0.20 -11.98 -2.03
CA THR A 208 -0.50 -13.07 -2.73
C THR A 208 -1.96 -13.17 -2.30
N ARG A 209 -2.23 -13.13 -0.99
CA ARG A 209 -3.61 -13.23 -0.48
C ARG A 209 -4.47 -12.03 -0.90
N ASN A 210 -3.93 -10.82 -0.84
CA ASN A 210 -4.62 -9.61 -1.29
C ASN A 210 -4.88 -9.61 -2.80
N LEU A 211 -3.94 -10.10 -3.62
CA LEU A 211 -4.14 -10.26 -5.07
C LEU A 211 -5.25 -11.28 -5.39
N ILE A 212 -5.28 -12.43 -4.69
CA ILE A 212 -6.35 -13.42 -4.88
C ILE A 212 -7.72 -12.83 -4.52
N LYS A 213 -7.81 -12.09 -3.41
CA LYS A 213 -9.05 -11.43 -2.99
C LYS A 213 -9.46 -10.35 -4.00
N LEU A 214 -8.51 -9.53 -4.49
CA LEU A 214 -8.74 -8.47 -5.46
C LEU A 214 -9.16 -9.02 -6.83
N GLY A 215 -8.57 -10.13 -7.27
CA GLY A 215 -8.85 -10.78 -8.55
C GLY A 215 -10.27 -11.33 -8.71
N LYS A 216 -11.11 -11.27 -7.66
CA LYS A 216 -12.54 -11.60 -7.73
C LYS A 216 -13.39 -10.42 -8.25
N GLN A 217 -12.80 -9.24 -8.35
CA GLN A 217 -13.47 -8.02 -8.78
C GLN A 217 -13.26 -7.79 -10.28
N THR A 218 -14.28 -7.28 -10.95
CA THR A 218 -14.28 -7.04 -12.41
C THR A 218 -14.13 -5.57 -12.81
N SER A 219 -14.14 -4.67 -11.82
CA SER A 219 -13.94 -3.23 -12.05
C SER A 219 -13.42 -2.55 -10.78
N VAL A 220 -12.79 -1.38 -10.95
CA VAL A 220 -12.34 -0.54 -9.84
C VAL A 220 -13.52 -0.18 -8.94
N LYS A 221 -14.65 0.23 -9.53
CA LYS A 221 -15.86 0.55 -8.75
C LYS A 221 -16.32 -0.63 -7.89
N ALA A 222 -16.38 -1.83 -8.45
CA ALA A 222 -16.79 -3.03 -7.71
C ALA A 222 -15.82 -3.35 -6.56
N ALA A 223 -14.51 -3.17 -6.78
CA ALA A 223 -13.49 -3.38 -5.76
C ALA A 223 -13.63 -2.39 -4.58
N LEU A 224 -13.86 -1.11 -4.88
CA LEU A 224 -14.03 -0.06 -3.87
C LEU A 224 -15.34 -0.27 -3.08
N ASP A 225 -16.44 -0.57 -3.77
CA ASP A 225 -17.75 -0.84 -3.13
C ASP A 225 -17.66 -2.07 -2.19
N ASP A 226 -17.02 -3.16 -2.63
CA ASP A 226 -16.83 -4.38 -1.80
C ASP A 226 -15.93 -4.10 -0.58
N GLY A 227 -14.85 -3.32 -0.76
CA GLY A 227 -13.94 -2.95 0.33
C GLY A 227 -14.61 -2.10 1.39
N GLY A 228 -15.40 -1.09 0.99
CA GLY A 228 -16.10 -0.17 1.91
C GLY A 228 -17.26 -0.80 2.66
N GLY A 229 -17.79 -1.94 2.21
CA GLY A 229 -18.99 -2.57 2.77
C GLY A 229 -18.73 -3.59 3.89
N LYS A 230 -17.49 -3.91 4.22
CA LYS A 230 -17.17 -5.02 5.14
C LYS A 230 -16.25 -4.58 6.29
N PRO A 231 -16.48 -5.08 7.52
CA PRO A 231 -15.54 -4.87 8.61
C PRO A 231 -14.20 -5.56 8.31
N ILE A 232 -13.10 -4.88 8.59
CA ILE A 232 -11.76 -5.41 8.40
C ILE A 232 -11.39 -6.32 9.57
N VAL A 233 -11.08 -7.56 9.27
CA VAL A 233 -10.56 -8.54 10.24
C VAL A 233 -9.03 -8.44 10.25
N THR A 234 -8.46 -8.20 11.43
CA THR A 234 -7.00 -8.20 11.61
C THR A 234 -6.43 -9.59 11.43
N VAL A 235 -5.44 -9.72 10.56
CA VAL A 235 -4.74 -10.96 10.29
C VAL A 235 -3.34 -10.92 10.92
N MET A 236 -3.13 -11.69 11.99
CA MET A 236 -1.80 -12.00 12.50
C MET A 236 -1.59 -13.51 12.38
N PRO A 237 -0.86 -13.99 11.35
CA PRO A 237 -0.71 -15.41 11.12
C PRO A 237 -0.01 -16.11 12.28
N VAL A 238 -0.57 -17.24 12.70
CA VAL A 238 0.12 -18.16 13.61
C VAL A 238 0.99 -19.08 12.77
N MET A 239 2.29 -19.07 13.04
CA MET A 239 3.28 -19.81 12.25
C MET A 239 3.69 -21.10 12.95
N THR A 240 3.56 -22.22 12.25
CA THR A 240 4.07 -23.54 12.69
C THR A 240 5.16 -23.98 11.71
N LYS A 241 6.32 -24.42 12.24
CA LYS A 241 7.39 -24.98 11.41
C LYS A 241 7.02 -26.38 10.95
N LEU A 242 7.27 -26.68 9.68
CA LEU A 242 7.13 -27.99 9.07
C LEU A 242 8.49 -28.47 8.53
N ASN A 243 8.61 -29.78 8.25
CA ASN A 243 9.78 -30.31 7.55
C ASN A 243 9.79 -29.80 6.10
N GLY A 244 10.67 -28.86 5.78
CA GLY A 244 10.77 -28.27 4.45
C GLY A 244 9.93 -27.03 4.19
N GLY A 245 9.35 -26.41 5.24
CA GLY A 245 8.54 -25.19 5.08
C GLY A 245 7.93 -24.70 6.39
N ARG A 246 6.86 -23.99 6.25
CA ARG A 246 6.06 -23.50 7.37
C ARG A 246 4.58 -23.48 7.01
N GLN A 247 3.74 -23.70 8.01
CA GLN A 247 2.30 -23.53 7.93
C GLN A 247 1.93 -22.18 8.55
N LEU A 248 1.07 -21.45 7.89
CA LEU A 248 0.48 -20.21 8.38
C LEU A 248 -1.02 -20.42 8.58
N ARG A 249 -1.49 -20.16 9.80
CA ARG A 249 -2.93 -20.14 10.10
C ARG A 249 -3.37 -18.70 10.25
N ILE A 250 -4.47 -18.33 9.58
CA ILE A 250 -5.11 -17.02 9.63
C ILE A 250 -6.59 -17.16 9.95
N PRO A 251 -7.28 -16.08 10.44
CA PRO A 251 -8.73 -16.13 10.65
C PRO A 251 -9.48 -16.39 9.34
N LEU A 252 -10.41 -17.33 9.35
CA LEU A 252 -11.27 -17.64 8.19
C LEU A 252 -12.14 -16.44 7.80
N GLU A 253 -12.57 -15.67 8.81
CA GLU A 253 -13.41 -14.46 8.69
C GLU A 253 -12.71 -13.33 7.91
N ALA A 254 -11.40 -13.39 7.75
CA ALA A 254 -10.66 -12.44 6.93
C ALA A 254 -10.94 -12.58 5.42
N GLY A 255 -11.61 -13.66 4.99
CA GLY A 255 -12.12 -13.81 3.62
C GLY A 255 -11.06 -14.15 2.57
N TYR A 256 -10.00 -14.87 2.95
CA TYR A 256 -8.90 -15.28 2.05
C TYR A 256 -9.02 -16.71 1.52
N ASP A 257 -10.26 -17.29 1.45
CA ASP A 257 -10.55 -18.61 0.92
C ASP A 257 -9.78 -19.76 1.60
N GLY A 258 -9.55 -19.64 2.90
CA GLY A 258 -8.91 -20.66 3.69
C GLY A 258 -8.40 -20.13 5.02
N GLU A 259 -8.09 -21.07 5.90
CA GLU A 259 -7.54 -20.78 7.23
C GLU A 259 -6.07 -21.21 7.33
N ILE A 260 -5.69 -22.28 6.63
CA ILE A 260 -4.38 -22.93 6.74
C ILE A 260 -3.68 -22.92 5.38
N PHE A 261 -2.46 -22.43 5.35
CA PHE A 261 -1.65 -22.31 4.14
C PHE A 261 -0.24 -22.85 4.39
N GLU A 262 0.25 -23.69 3.49
CA GLU A 262 1.65 -24.13 3.49
C GLU A 262 2.49 -23.19 2.63
N VAL A 263 3.61 -22.76 3.17
CA VAL A 263 4.57 -21.85 2.49
C VAL A 263 5.95 -22.52 2.55
N GLY A 264 6.52 -22.73 1.39
CA GLY A 264 7.88 -23.28 1.28
C GLY A 264 8.93 -22.41 2.00
N THR A 265 10.10 -22.98 2.28
CA THR A 265 11.26 -22.20 2.72
C THR A 265 11.68 -21.27 1.57
N ALA A 266 11.68 -19.96 1.83
CA ALA A 266 12.20 -18.98 0.87
C ALA A 266 13.70 -19.13 0.70
#